data_b4b61d798beb3876291c2e8e7887132b
#
_entry.id   b4b61d798beb3876291c2e8e7887132b
#
_cell.length_a   1.000
_cell.length_b   1.000
_cell.length_c   1.000
_cell.angle_alpha   90.00
_cell.angle_beta   90.00
_cell.angle_gamma   90.00
#
_symmetry.space_group_name_H-M   'P 1'
#
loop_
_entity.id
_entity.type
_entity.pdbx_description
1 polymer ?
#
loop_
_entity_poly.entity_id
_entity_poly.type
_entity_poly.pdbx_seq_one_letter_code
_entity_poly.pdbx_strand_id
1 'polypeptide(L)'
;MLLAGRQANALSHPVVLDPVGAGASPFRTETTFNLLEDIAFTVIKGNISEMKTIHSGSGTTKGVDADISDAVTEETLEATVAFAKRLADRNEAVIAITGAIDIVADRDKAYIIRNGHPQMAKVSGTGCMLSAVIAAYCGANPEQLLDATAAAVCLMGVSGELAYERMIRNAAGTSSYRSYLIDEISKMSAKKLEGGAKIENR
;
A
#
# COMPACT_ATOMS: atom_id res chain seq x y z
N MET A 1 -14.91 -9.45 10.08
CA MET A 1 -14.54 -8.17 9.43
C MET A 1 -15.71 -7.19 9.42
N LEU A 2 -16.91 -7.52 8.91
CA LEU A 2 -18.07 -6.61 8.81
C LEU A 2 -18.42 -5.89 10.13
N LEU A 3 -18.58 -6.64 11.24
CA LEU A 3 -18.88 -6.02 12.54
C LEU A 3 -17.83 -5.00 12.98
N ALA A 4 -16.55 -5.32 12.81
CA ALA A 4 -15.46 -4.42 13.19
C ALA A 4 -15.41 -3.17 12.28
N GLY A 5 -15.59 -3.34 10.96
CA GLY A 5 -15.59 -2.22 10.01
C GLY A 5 -16.77 -1.28 10.24
N ARG A 6 -17.99 -1.82 10.40
CA ARG A 6 -19.18 -1.01 10.73
C ARG A 6 -19.02 -0.26 12.05
N GLN A 7 -18.44 -0.90 13.08
CA GLN A 7 -18.18 -0.24 14.36
C GLN A 7 -17.14 0.87 14.23
N ALA A 8 -16.08 0.65 13.44
CA ALA A 8 -15.07 1.68 13.17
C ALA A 8 -15.69 2.87 12.42
N ASN A 9 -16.54 2.63 11.42
CA ASN A 9 -17.26 3.70 10.72
C ASN A 9 -18.19 4.48 11.68
N ALA A 10 -18.93 3.78 12.57
CA ALA A 10 -19.78 4.44 13.55
C ALA A 10 -19.02 5.33 14.53
N LEU A 11 -17.73 5.03 14.76
CA LEU A 11 -16.82 5.80 15.62
C LEU A 11 -15.95 6.80 14.84
N SER A 12 -16.15 6.92 13.52
CA SER A 12 -15.34 7.76 12.62
C SER A 12 -13.83 7.41 12.67
N HIS A 13 -13.50 6.14 12.91
CA HIS A 13 -12.13 5.67 12.87
C HIS A 13 -11.72 5.33 11.43
N PRO A 14 -10.48 5.64 11.02
CA PRO A 14 -9.96 5.22 9.72
C PRO A 14 -9.97 3.69 9.56
N VAL A 15 -10.40 3.23 8.39
CA VAL A 15 -10.43 1.79 8.04
C VAL A 15 -9.63 1.56 6.77
N VAL A 16 -8.70 0.62 6.82
CA VAL A 16 -7.85 0.26 5.68
C VAL A 16 -8.28 -1.09 5.13
N LEU A 17 -8.52 -1.16 3.82
CA LEU A 17 -8.73 -2.41 3.09
C LEU A 17 -7.43 -2.82 2.38
N ASP A 18 -7.03 -4.07 2.59
CA ASP A 18 -6.01 -4.77 1.81
C ASP A 18 -6.68 -5.98 1.13
N PRO A 19 -7.14 -5.86 -0.13
CA PRO A 19 -7.92 -6.88 -0.83
C PRO A 19 -7.04 -7.99 -1.37
N VAL A 20 -6.23 -8.59 -0.51
CA VAL A 20 -5.21 -9.58 -0.85
C VAL A 20 -5.78 -10.71 -1.70
N GLY A 21 -5.29 -10.81 -2.94
CA GLY A 21 -5.68 -11.86 -3.88
C GLY A 21 -7.08 -11.70 -4.47
N ALA A 22 -7.67 -10.51 -4.44
CA ALA A 22 -8.82 -10.18 -5.26
C ALA A 22 -8.45 -10.40 -6.74
N GLY A 23 -9.31 -11.09 -7.48
CA GLY A 23 -9.03 -11.54 -8.85
C GLY A 23 -8.33 -12.90 -8.95
N ALA A 24 -7.70 -13.40 -7.88
CA ALA A 24 -7.04 -14.70 -7.86
C ALA A 24 -7.98 -15.84 -7.45
N SER A 25 -9.01 -15.57 -6.68
CA SER A 25 -10.04 -16.55 -6.35
C SER A 25 -11.42 -15.93 -6.22
N PRO A 26 -12.50 -16.64 -6.61
CA PRO A 26 -13.87 -16.14 -6.48
C PRO A 26 -14.19 -15.73 -5.05
N PHE A 27 -13.86 -16.56 -4.07
CA PHE A 27 -14.12 -16.28 -2.66
C PHE A 27 -13.50 -14.95 -2.17
N ARG A 28 -12.24 -14.66 -2.54
CA ARG A 28 -11.57 -13.43 -2.14
C ARG A 28 -12.15 -12.21 -2.84
N THR A 29 -12.49 -12.37 -4.12
CA THR A 29 -13.11 -11.33 -4.92
C THR A 29 -14.50 -10.97 -4.39
N GLU A 30 -15.36 -11.95 -4.17
CA GLU A 30 -16.71 -11.76 -3.60
C GLU A 30 -16.63 -11.14 -2.19
N THR A 31 -15.70 -11.64 -1.36
CA THR A 31 -15.51 -11.07 -0.01
C THR A 31 -15.09 -9.61 -0.08
N THR A 32 -14.22 -9.25 -1.02
CA THR A 32 -13.78 -7.86 -1.22
C THR A 32 -14.98 -6.96 -1.57
N PHE A 33 -15.82 -7.37 -2.53
CA PHE A 33 -16.99 -6.59 -2.92
C PHE A 33 -18.02 -6.48 -1.80
N ASN A 34 -18.31 -7.56 -1.09
CA ASN A 34 -19.20 -7.53 0.07
C ASN A 34 -18.70 -6.58 1.17
N LEU A 35 -17.39 -6.46 1.35
CA LEU A 35 -16.82 -5.51 2.31
C LEU A 35 -16.94 -4.06 1.80
N LEU A 36 -16.72 -3.82 0.50
CA LEU A 36 -16.85 -2.49 -0.11
C LEU A 36 -18.30 -1.98 -0.11
N GLU A 37 -19.30 -2.88 -0.18
CA GLU A 37 -20.71 -2.50 -0.09
C GLU A 37 -21.13 -2.08 1.34
N ASP A 38 -20.51 -2.67 2.36
CA ASP A 38 -20.95 -2.56 3.76
C ASP A 38 -20.12 -1.59 4.61
N ILE A 39 -18.89 -1.27 4.19
CA ILE A 39 -17.92 -0.51 4.98
C ILE A 39 -17.37 0.64 4.13
N ALA A 40 -17.41 1.85 4.68
CA ALA A 40 -16.68 2.99 4.13
C ALA A 40 -15.19 2.85 4.49
N PHE A 41 -14.35 2.59 3.50
CA PHE A 41 -12.90 2.49 3.69
C PHE A 41 -12.24 3.85 3.50
N THR A 42 -11.35 4.20 4.41
CA THR A 42 -10.54 5.42 4.35
C THR A 42 -9.40 5.28 3.36
N VAL A 43 -8.79 4.09 3.33
CA VAL A 43 -7.70 3.75 2.41
C VAL A 43 -7.95 2.36 1.83
N ILE A 44 -7.76 2.21 0.52
CA ILE A 44 -7.72 0.92 -0.16
C ILE A 44 -6.30 0.74 -0.71
N LYS A 45 -5.59 -0.27 -0.23
CA LYS A 45 -4.20 -0.53 -0.59
C LYS A 45 -4.05 -1.92 -1.20
N GLY A 46 -3.40 -2.03 -2.34
CA GLY A 46 -3.12 -3.29 -2.98
C GLY A 46 -2.17 -3.14 -4.16
N ASN A 47 -1.84 -4.25 -4.84
CA ASN A 47 -1.12 -4.18 -6.09
C ASN A 47 -2.03 -3.74 -7.24
N ILE A 48 -1.44 -3.41 -8.39
CA ILE A 48 -2.20 -2.87 -9.53
C ILE A 48 -3.25 -3.87 -10.06
N SER A 49 -2.99 -5.19 -10.03
CA SER A 49 -3.95 -6.20 -10.49
C SER A 49 -5.15 -6.31 -9.56
N GLU A 50 -4.94 -6.19 -8.24
CA GLU A 50 -6.02 -6.12 -7.25
C GLU A 50 -6.87 -4.86 -7.43
N MET A 51 -6.24 -3.70 -7.70
CA MET A 51 -6.95 -2.45 -7.97
C MET A 51 -7.77 -2.52 -9.27
N LYS A 52 -7.24 -3.12 -10.33
CA LYS A 52 -7.98 -3.38 -11.56
C LYS A 52 -9.18 -4.30 -11.32
N THR A 53 -9.03 -5.30 -10.46
CA THR A 53 -10.14 -6.19 -10.06
C THR A 53 -11.26 -5.42 -9.37
N ILE A 54 -10.93 -4.54 -8.42
CA ILE A 54 -11.92 -3.68 -7.75
C ILE A 54 -12.63 -2.77 -8.76
N HIS A 55 -11.89 -2.26 -9.75
CA HIS A 55 -12.48 -1.38 -10.76
C HIS A 55 -13.43 -2.12 -11.71
N SER A 56 -13.05 -3.30 -12.21
CA SER A 56 -13.73 -4.01 -13.30
C SER A 56 -14.68 -5.12 -12.84
N GLY A 57 -14.61 -5.55 -11.58
CA GLY A 57 -15.35 -6.71 -11.08
C GLY A 57 -14.71 -8.05 -11.39
N SER A 58 -13.64 -8.07 -12.20
CA SER A 58 -12.91 -9.29 -12.58
C SER A 58 -11.42 -8.96 -12.76
N GLY A 59 -10.53 -9.91 -12.54
CA GLY A 59 -9.09 -9.64 -12.61
C GLY A 59 -8.23 -10.84 -12.97
N THR A 60 -6.97 -10.54 -13.23
CA THR A 60 -5.92 -11.49 -13.66
C THR A 60 -4.87 -11.74 -12.58
N THR A 61 -5.17 -11.36 -11.33
CA THR A 61 -4.26 -11.51 -10.18
C THR A 61 -3.79 -12.96 -10.04
N LYS A 62 -2.48 -13.16 -9.93
CA LYS A 62 -1.86 -14.48 -9.71
C LYS A 62 -1.49 -14.68 -8.24
N GLY A 63 -2.35 -15.38 -7.50
CA GLY A 63 -2.13 -15.58 -6.05
C GLY A 63 -2.26 -14.27 -5.27
N VAL A 64 -1.16 -13.77 -4.74
CA VAL A 64 -1.09 -12.49 -4.00
C VAL A 64 -0.21 -11.45 -4.69
N ASP A 65 0.34 -11.79 -5.86
CA ASP A 65 1.22 -10.92 -6.64
C ASP A 65 0.49 -10.34 -7.85
N ALA A 66 0.92 -9.16 -8.29
CA ALA A 66 0.44 -8.56 -9.53
C ALA A 66 0.85 -9.42 -10.74
N ASP A 67 0.04 -9.42 -11.79
CA ASP A 67 0.50 -9.93 -13.09
C ASP A 67 1.65 -9.04 -13.61
N ILE A 68 2.69 -9.68 -14.15
CA ILE A 68 3.87 -8.96 -14.69
C ILE A 68 3.46 -7.97 -15.80
N SER A 69 2.43 -8.33 -16.58
CA SER A 69 1.89 -7.43 -17.63
C SER A 69 1.23 -6.16 -17.08
N ASP A 70 0.88 -6.15 -15.80
CA ASP A 70 0.23 -5.02 -15.12
C ASP A 70 1.24 -4.11 -14.40
N ALA A 71 2.54 -4.44 -14.37
CA ALA A 71 3.53 -3.69 -13.61
C ALA A 71 3.50 -2.18 -13.92
N VAL A 72 3.57 -1.38 -12.85
CA VAL A 72 3.71 0.08 -12.97
C VAL A 72 5.14 0.39 -13.40
N THR A 73 5.29 1.00 -14.57
CA THR A 73 6.56 1.43 -15.15
C THR A 73 6.52 2.93 -15.42
N GLU A 74 7.66 3.55 -15.73
CA GLU A 74 7.68 4.97 -16.12
C GLU A 74 6.79 5.25 -17.35
N GLU A 75 6.66 4.29 -18.28
CA GLU A 75 5.82 4.42 -19.47
C GLU A 75 4.31 4.37 -19.15
N THR A 76 3.92 3.60 -18.12
CA THR A 76 2.52 3.45 -17.70
C THR A 76 2.13 4.38 -16.57
N LEU A 77 3.08 5.15 -16.02
CA LEU A 77 2.93 5.92 -14.79
C LEU A 77 1.75 6.90 -14.85
N GLU A 78 1.69 7.76 -15.87
CA GLU A 78 0.65 8.77 -15.99
C GLU A 78 -0.75 8.13 -16.12
N ALA A 79 -0.86 7.05 -16.89
CA ALA A 79 -2.11 6.31 -17.02
C ALA A 79 -2.54 5.68 -15.68
N THR A 80 -1.57 5.19 -14.91
CA THR A 80 -1.83 4.56 -13.60
C THR A 80 -2.19 5.62 -12.55
N VAL A 81 -1.56 6.78 -12.56
CA VAL A 81 -1.96 7.92 -11.71
C VAL A 81 -3.40 8.34 -12.00
N ALA A 82 -3.74 8.52 -13.29
CA ALA A 82 -5.12 8.86 -13.69
C ALA A 82 -6.12 7.76 -13.28
N PHE A 83 -5.73 6.50 -13.36
CA PHE A 83 -6.54 5.37 -12.89
C PHE A 83 -6.74 5.41 -11.38
N ALA A 84 -5.66 5.63 -10.59
CA ALA A 84 -5.73 5.73 -9.14
C ALA A 84 -6.66 6.86 -8.67
N LYS A 85 -6.56 8.05 -9.28
CA LYS A 85 -7.44 9.19 -8.99
C LYS A 85 -8.92 8.88 -9.26
N ARG A 86 -9.24 8.24 -10.40
CA ARG A 86 -10.63 7.83 -10.70
C ARG A 86 -11.14 6.78 -9.73
N LEU A 87 -10.29 5.85 -9.31
CA LEU A 87 -10.66 4.82 -8.34
C LEU A 87 -10.89 5.43 -6.95
N ALA A 88 -10.08 6.42 -6.57
CA ALA A 88 -10.22 7.19 -5.34
C ALA A 88 -11.54 7.97 -5.31
N ASP A 89 -11.87 8.67 -6.38
CA ASP A 89 -13.13 9.42 -6.51
C ASP A 89 -14.35 8.48 -6.40
N ARG A 90 -14.31 7.35 -7.11
CA ARG A 90 -15.41 6.36 -7.09
C ARG A 90 -15.65 5.73 -5.72
N ASN A 91 -14.60 5.50 -4.94
CA ASN A 91 -14.68 4.81 -3.63
C ASN A 91 -14.64 5.79 -2.45
N GLU A 92 -14.54 7.09 -2.70
CA GLU A 92 -14.38 8.14 -1.67
C GLU A 92 -13.25 7.79 -0.68
N ALA A 93 -12.15 7.21 -1.17
CA ALA A 93 -11.05 6.67 -0.39
C ALA A 93 -9.69 7.04 -0.98
N VAL A 94 -8.66 7.11 -0.16
CA VAL A 94 -7.27 7.15 -0.65
C VAL A 94 -6.92 5.79 -1.25
N ILE A 95 -6.35 5.80 -2.44
CA ILE A 95 -5.86 4.60 -3.13
C ILE A 95 -4.35 4.52 -3.03
N ALA A 96 -3.84 3.40 -2.53
CA ALA A 96 -2.41 3.11 -2.50
C ALA A 96 -2.10 1.89 -3.38
N ILE A 97 -1.56 2.13 -4.57
CA ILE A 97 -1.10 1.09 -5.50
C ILE A 97 0.35 0.79 -5.18
N THR A 98 0.65 -0.45 -4.79
CA THR A 98 2.01 -0.85 -4.44
C THR A 98 2.68 -1.67 -5.54
N GLY A 99 3.98 -1.43 -5.77
CA GLY A 99 4.76 -2.09 -6.80
C GLY A 99 6.25 -1.73 -6.75
N ALA A 100 6.89 -1.71 -7.91
CA ALA A 100 8.25 -1.16 -8.05
C ALA A 100 8.24 0.38 -7.95
N ILE A 101 7.16 1.00 -8.39
CA ILE A 101 6.81 2.40 -8.17
C ILE A 101 5.47 2.37 -7.45
N ASP A 102 5.40 3.00 -6.29
CA ASP A 102 4.17 3.11 -5.52
C ASP A 102 3.44 4.41 -5.87
N ILE A 103 2.10 4.35 -5.93
CA ILE A 103 1.24 5.50 -6.18
C ILE A 103 0.24 5.61 -5.05
N VAL A 104 0.17 6.78 -4.43
CA VAL A 104 -0.84 7.10 -3.40
C VAL A 104 -1.64 8.29 -3.89
N ALA A 105 -2.95 8.13 -4.08
CA ALA A 105 -3.79 9.15 -4.68
C ALA A 105 -5.14 9.31 -3.97
N ASP A 106 -5.62 10.53 -3.89
CA ASP A 106 -7.04 10.87 -3.78
C ASP A 106 -7.59 11.28 -5.17
N ARG A 107 -8.77 11.84 -5.22
CA ARG A 107 -9.39 12.30 -6.48
C ARG A 107 -8.64 13.46 -7.15
N ASP A 108 -7.96 14.30 -6.37
CA ASP A 108 -7.38 15.56 -6.84
C ASP A 108 -5.86 15.48 -6.99
N LYS A 109 -5.18 14.75 -6.10
CA LYS A 109 -3.73 14.74 -5.94
C LYS A 109 -3.16 13.34 -5.91
N ALA A 110 -1.93 13.15 -6.36
CA ALA A 110 -1.22 11.89 -6.24
C ALA A 110 0.23 12.09 -5.83
N TYR A 111 0.74 11.13 -5.06
CA TYR A 111 2.16 10.96 -4.77
C TYR A 111 2.71 9.75 -5.50
N ILE A 112 3.87 9.92 -6.10
CA ILE A 112 4.67 8.85 -6.71
C ILE A 112 5.86 8.62 -5.80
N ILE A 113 6.05 7.38 -5.36
CA ILE A 113 7.06 7.00 -4.40
C ILE A 113 7.97 5.93 -5.01
N ARG A 114 9.28 6.19 -5.03
CA ARG A 114 10.30 5.29 -5.62
C ARG A 114 11.22 4.68 -4.57
N ASN A 115 10.77 4.67 -3.32
CA ASN A 115 11.48 3.99 -2.24
C ASN A 115 11.17 2.50 -2.25
N GLY A 116 12.11 1.72 -1.77
CA GLY A 116 11.97 0.28 -1.63
C GLY A 116 13.15 -0.47 -2.23
N HIS A 117 13.17 -1.77 -1.98
CA HIS A 117 14.22 -2.66 -2.48
C HIS A 117 13.62 -4.02 -2.89
N PRO A 118 14.08 -4.64 -4.00
CA PRO A 118 13.57 -5.95 -4.46
C PRO A 118 13.65 -7.07 -3.40
N GLN A 119 14.55 -6.95 -2.41
CA GLN A 119 14.64 -7.89 -1.30
C GLN A 119 13.36 -7.96 -0.46
N MET A 120 12.54 -6.89 -0.45
CA MET A 120 11.26 -6.85 0.26
C MET A 120 10.30 -7.93 -0.27
N ALA A 121 10.28 -8.18 -1.57
CA ALA A 121 9.45 -9.21 -2.20
C ALA A 121 9.81 -10.65 -1.77
N LYS A 122 11.04 -10.86 -1.25
CA LYS A 122 11.47 -12.16 -0.73
C LYS A 122 11.01 -12.44 0.71
N VAL A 123 10.36 -11.47 1.35
CA VAL A 123 9.81 -11.60 2.70
C VAL A 123 8.29 -11.62 2.62
N SER A 124 7.70 -12.75 2.98
CA SER A 124 6.24 -12.85 3.05
C SER A 124 5.67 -11.91 4.10
N GLY A 125 4.59 -11.19 3.75
CA GLY A 125 3.85 -10.33 4.65
C GLY A 125 4.29 -8.86 4.69
N THR A 126 5.25 -8.42 3.87
CA THR A 126 5.63 -6.99 3.78
C THR A 126 4.45 -6.10 3.39
N GLY A 127 3.61 -6.56 2.46
CA GLY A 127 2.37 -5.87 2.10
C GLY A 127 1.41 -5.71 3.28
N CYS A 128 1.19 -6.78 4.04
CA CYS A 128 0.32 -6.74 5.23
C CYS A 128 0.92 -5.86 6.35
N MET A 129 2.26 -5.85 6.51
CA MET A 129 2.92 -4.90 7.43
C MET A 129 2.67 -3.46 7.01
N LEU A 130 2.76 -3.14 5.71
CA LEU A 130 2.45 -1.80 5.22
C LEU A 130 1.00 -1.40 5.53
N SER A 131 0.03 -2.30 5.39
CA SER A 131 -1.38 -2.00 5.72
C SER A 131 -1.54 -1.60 7.19
N ALA A 132 -0.83 -2.26 8.11
CA ALA A 132 -0.83 -1.92 9.53
C ALA A 132 -0.15 -0.55 9.79
N VAL A 133 0.94 -0.24 9.08
CA VAL A 133 1.62 1.05 9.18
C VAL A 133 0.73 2.18 8.64
N ILE A 134 0.07 1.98 7.50
CA ILE A 134 -0.92 2.93 6.96
C ILE A 134 -2.02 3.20 7.98
N ALA A 135 -2.60 2.15 8.57
CA ALA A 135 -3.65 2.29 9.56
C ALA A 135 -3.20 3.12 10.79
N ALA A 136 -1.98 2.89 11.26
CA ALA A 136 -1.40 3.65 12.37
C ALA A 136 -1.19 5.13 12.01
N TYR A 137 -0.65 5.42 10.82
CA TYR A 137 -0.43 6.79 10.36
C TYR A 137 -1.74 7.56 10.14
N CYS A 138 -2.73 6.93 9.51
CA CYS A 138 -4.06 7.51 9.33
C CYS A 138 -4.78 7.72 10.66
N GLY A 139 -4.67 6.78 11.60
CA GLY A 139 -5.22 6.91 12.94
C GLY A 139 -4.63 8.06 13.74
N ALA A 140 -3.34 8.35 13.53
CA ALA A 140 -2.66 9.48 14.16
C ALA A 140 -2.90 10.83 13.44
N ASN A 141 -3.32 10.81 12.16
CA ASN A 141 -3.50 12.00 11.32
C ASN A 141 -4.82 11.94 10.52
N PRO A 142 -5.98 11.88 11.16
CA PRO A 142 -7.25 11.65 10.49
C PRO A 142 -7.67 12.75 9.51
N GLU A 143 -7.13 13.97 9.68
CA GLU A 143 -7.42 15.11 8.81
C GLU A 143 -6.52 15.19 7.56
N GLN A 144 -5.48 14.34 7.48
CA GLN A 144 -4.47 14.38 6.40
C GLN A 144 -4.20 12.97 5.85
N LEU A 145 -5.26 12.28 5.45
CA LEU A 145 -5.22 10.85 5.12
C LEU A 145 -4.32 10.54 3.91
N LEU A 146 -4.32 11.39 2.87
CA LEU A 146 -3.45 11.24 1.71
C LEU A 146 -1.97 11.33 2.11
N ASP A 147 -1.60 12.39 2.83
CA ASP A 147 -0.22 12.63 3.25
C ASP A 147 0.24 11.57 4.26
N ALA A 148 -0.63 11.17 5.19
CA ALA A 148 -0.37 10.09 6.15
C ALA A 148 -0.13 8.75 5.43
N THR A 149 -0.94 8.42 4.43
CA THR A 149 -0.76 7.20 3.63
C THR A 149 0.56 7.24 2.85
N ALA A 150 0.87 8.36 2.19
CA ALA A 150 2.13 8.54 1.46
C ALA A 150 3.35 8.44 2.38
N ALA A 151 3.30 9.06 3.56
CA ALA A 151 4.36 8.96 4.55
C ALA A 151 4.57 7.52 5.05
N ALA A 152 3.49 6.75 5.25
CA ALA A 152 3.55 5.34 5.63
C ALA A 152 4.22 4.48 4.54
N VAL A 153 3.89 4.72 3.26
CA VAL A 153 4.52 4.04 2.11
C VAL A 153 6.00 4.40 2.02
N CYS A 154 6.37 5.68 2.12
CA CYS A 154 7.76 6.13 2.16
C CYS A 154 8.53 5.48 3.31
N LEU A 155 7.96 5.46 4.52
CA LEU A 155 8.58 4.83 5.70
C LEU A 155 8.91 3.36 5.43
N MET A 156 7.96 2.62 4.86
CA MET A 156 8.16 1.20 4.55
C MET A 156 9.27 1.00 3.51
N GLY A 157 9.30 1.81 2.46
CA GLY A 157 10.29 1.76 1.40
C GLY A 157 11.69 2.13 1.90
N VAL A 158 11.84 3.26 2.62
CA VAL A 158 13.11 3.70 3.22
C VAL A 158 13.62 2.65 4.21
N SER A 159 12.75 2.09 5.06
CA SER A 159 13.13 1.02 5.98
C SER A 159 13.62 -0.22 5.25
N GLY A 160 13.02 -0.55 4.09
CA GLY A 160 13.46 -1.65 3.22
C GLY A 160 14.86 -1.44 2.65
N GLU A 161 15.17 -0.23 2.21
CA GLU A 161 16.49 0.16 1.71
C GLU A 161 17.55 0.06 2.82
N LEU A 162 17.30 0.65 3.99
CA LEU A 162 18.21 0.62 5.14
C LEU A 162 18.44 -0.81 5.67
N ALA A 163 17.37 -1.61 5.72
CA ALA A 163 17.47 -3.02 6.10
C ALA A 163 18.34 -3.82 5.12
N TYR A 164 18.26 -3.53 3.83
CA TYR A 164 19.09 -4.17 2.82
C TYR A 164 20.58 -3.80 2.99
N GLU A 165 20.89 -2.53 3.18
CA GLU A 165 22.27 -2.08 3.46
C GLU A 165 22.85 -2.79 4.69
N ARG A 166 22.04 -2.91 5.75
CA ARG A 166 22.45 -3.61 6.98
C ARG A 166 22.64 -5.10 6.72
N MET A 167 21.79 -5.73 5.91
CA MET A 167 21.91 -7.14 5.53
C MET A 167 23.23 -7.40 4.81
N ILE A 168 23.60 -6.58 3.83
CA ILE A 168 24.84 -6.70 3.07
C ILE A 168 26.04 -6.48 3.99
N ARG A 169 26.04 -5.41 4.80
CA ARG A 169 27.12 -5.10 5.73
C ARG A 169 27.43 -6.24 6.70
N ASN A 170 26.41 -6.97 7.12
CA ASN A 170 26.51 -8.07 8.07
C ASN A 170 26.63 -9.45 7.40
N ALA A 171 26.77 -9.54 6.07
CA ALA A 171 26.73 -10.79 5.30
C ALA A 171 25.55 -11.70 5.70
N ALA A 172 24.36 -11.10 5.97
CA ALA A 172 23.18 -11.79 6.50
C ALA A 172 22.22 -12.21 5.37
N GLY A 173 21.29 -13.11 5.70
CA GLY A 173 20.28 -13.62 4.75
C GLY A 173 18.89 -13.00 4.92
N THR A 174 17.91 -13.55 4.18
CA THR A 174 16.53 -13.05 4.13
C THR A 174 15.82 -13.03 5.49
N SER A 175 16.10 -14.00 6.36
CA SER A 175 15.49 -14.03 7.71
C SER A 175 15.94 -12.82 8.54
N SER A 176 17.24 -12.52 8.53
CA SER A 176 17.78 -11.32 9.19
C SER A 176 17.29 -10.03 8.56
N TYR A 177 17.14 -10.00 7.23
CA TYR A 177 16.57 -8.86 6.52
C TYR A 177 15.17 -8.51 7.04
N ARG A 178 14.29 -9.51 7.24
CA ARG A 178 12.97 -9.29 7.82
C ARG A 178 13.05 -8.63 9.21
N SER A 179 13.95 -9.12 10.05
CA SER A 179 14.15 -8.55 11.39
C SER A 179 14.69 -7.11 11.29
N TYR A 180 15.64 -6.88 10.39
CA TYR A 180 16.19 -5.54 10.16
C TYR A 180 15.14 -4.56 9.64
N LEU A 181 14.24 -5.01 8.75
CA LEU A 181 13.13 -4.18 8.26
C LEU A 181 12.24 -3.70 9.42
N ILE A 182 11.86 -4.60 10.31
CA ILE A 182 11.06 -4.28 11.50
C ILE A 182 11.82 -3.32 12.43
N ASP A 183 13.11 -3.56 12.62
CA ASP A 183 13.99 -2.69 13.42
C ASP A 183 14.05 -1.27 12.83
N GLU A 184 14.21 -1.12 11.49
CA GLU A 184 14.31 0.19 10.86
C GLU A 184 12.96 0.93 10.88
N ILE A 185 11.83 0.23 10.74
CA ILE A 185 10.50 0.80 10.94
C ILE A 185 10.39 1.38 12.36
N SER A 186 10.78 0.60 13.38
CA SER A 186 10.65 1.00 14.79
C SER A 186 11.58 2.15 15.20
N LYS A 187 12.67 2.35 14.47
CA LYS A 187 13.70 3.38 14.74
C LYS A 187 13.60 4.57 13.78
N MET A 188 12.57 4.61 12.93
CA MET A 188 12.42 5.71 11.98
C MET A 188 12.19 7.02 12.72
N SER A 189 12.91 8.04 12.31
CA SER A 189 12.70 9.42 12.77
C SER A 189 12.31 10.32 11.59
N ALA A 190 11.65 11.44 11.85
CA ALA A 190 11.29 12.40 10.82
C ALA A 190 12.50 12.77 9.94
N LYS A 191 13.62 13.10 10.54
CA LYS A 191 14.87 13.42 9.82
C LYS A 191 15.36 12.30 8.88
N LYS A 192 15.26 11.03 9.32
CA LYS A 192 15.65 9.88 8.48
C LYS A 192 14.66 9.69 7.34
N LEU A 193 13.37 9.83 7.61
CA LEU A 193 12.33 9.70 6.61
C LEU A 193 12.45 10.79 5.55
N GLU A 194 12.54 12.05 5.95
CA GLU A 194 12.71 13.19 5.06
C GLU A 194 13.98 13.07 4.19
N GLY A 195 15.10 12.66 4.81
CA GLY A 195 16.38 12.49 4.10
C GLY A 195 16.42 11.31 3.14
N GLY A 196 15.57 10.30 3.32
CA GLY A 196 15.50 9.10 2.48
C GLY A 196 14.33 9.07 1.49
N ALA A 197 13.32 9.91 1.67
CA ALA A 197 12.12 9.88 0.85
C ALA A 197 12.40 10.26 -0.61
N LYS A 198 11.94 9.43 -1.55
CA LYS A 198 11.96 9.64 -3.00
C LYS A 198 10.52 9.78 -3.46
N ILE A 199 9.95 10.94 -3.17
CA ILE A 199 8.53 11.24 -3.38
C ILE A 199 8.34 12.42 -4.32
N GLU A 200 7.38 12.31 -5.22
CA GLU A 200 7.01 13.30 -6.21
C GLU A 200 5.50 13.54 -6.13
N ASN A 201 5.07 14.80 -6.27
CA ASN A 201 3.66 15.20 -6.27
C ASN A 201 3.15 15.39 -7.72
N ARG A 202 1.94 14.90 -8.01
CA ARG A 202 1.25 15.00 -9.32
C ARG A 202 -0.18 15.49 -9.18
#